data_930fcce71e66f7f1ed5c36d8f5732c75
#
_entry.id   930fcce71e66f7f1ed5c36d8f5732c75
#
_cell.length_a   1.000
_cell.length_b   1.000
_cell.length_c   1.000
_cell.angle_alpha   90.00
_cell.angle_beta   90.00
_cell.angle_gamma   90.00
#
_symmetry.space_group_name_H-M   'P 1'
#
loop_
_entity.id
_entity.type
_entity.pdbx_description
1 polymer ?
#
loop_
_entity_poly.entity_id
_entity_poly.type
_entity_poly.pdbx_seq_one_letter_code
_entity_poly.pdbx_strand_id
1 'polypeptide(L)'
;MKKSLFTAVAMVALPIGAYASCPAITVSDMMGVAPGAYPQQYEKAEFEAAAGCTMSMSGNPDSAALNAKIKGNPALPSLAERIPEEPLVVVPYDSIGQYGGTLDVLSNATEAGTSDFLSVRHVNFVRFSDDLQTIVPNIAKSWEWNSDFTKLTFHLRKGHKWSDGAPFTSADVKFYHDNIMLDSNIFEKPKDYITVG
;
A
#
# COMPACT_ATOMS: atom_id res chain seq x y z
N MET A 1 12.60 -64.36 -11.74
CA MET A 1 11.88 -63.45 -12.68
C MET A 1 11.06 -62.45 -11.81
N LYS A 2 11.55 -61.21 -11.61
CA LYS A 2 10.84 -60.18 -10.86
C LYS A 2 10.10 -59.31 -11.87
N LYS A 3 8.77 -59.30 -11.82
CA LYS A 3 7.91 -58.42 -12.61
C LYS A 3 7.87 -57.07 -11.94
N SER A 4 8.42 -56.07 -12.59
CA SER A 4 8.35 -54.67 -12.21
C SER A 4 6.98 -54.10 -12.60
N LEU A 5 6.17 -53.71 -11.61
CA LEU A 5 4.91 -53.00 -11.83
C LEU A 5 5.27 -51.49 -12.02
N PHE A 6 5.12 -50.98 -13.21
CA PHE A 6 5.12 -49.54 -13.44
C PHE A 6 3.74 -49.01 -13.10
N THR A 7 3.65 -48.29 -12.00
CA THR A 7 2.46 -47.53 -11.66
C THR A 7 2.49 -46.21 -12.46
N ALA A 8 1.65 -46.11 -13.46
CA ALA A 8 1.43 -44.85 -14.17
C ALA A 8 0.73 -43.87 -13.25
N VAL A 9 1.42 -42.83 -12.84
CA VAL A 9 0.80 -41.68 -12.16
C VAL A 9 0.07 -40.88 -13.24
N ALA A 10 -1.25 -40.96 -13.26
CA ALA A 10 -2.10 -40.10 -14.07
C ALA A 10 -2.01 -38.71 -13.48
N MET A 11 -1.34 -37.79 -14.17
CA MET A 11 -1.48 -36.36 -13.92
C MET A 11 -2.92 -35.96 -14.25
N VAL A 12 -3.72 -35.78 -13.22
CA VAL A 12 -5.00 -35.12 -13.35
C VAL A 12 -4.69 -33.65 -13.63
N ALA A 13 -4.82 -33.23 -14.87
CA ALA A 13 -4.87 -31.80 -15.22
C ALA A 13 -6.11 -31.24 -14.56
N LEU A 14 -5.91 -30.51 -13.46
CA LEU A 14 -6.98 -29.71 -12.88
C LEU A 14 -7.41 -28.69 -13.94
N PRO A 15 -8.73 -28.51 -14.17
CA PRO A 15 -9.19 -27.47 -15.07
C PRO A 15 -8.67 -26.13 -14.55
N ILE A 16 -8.18 -25.28 -15.45
CA ILE A 16 -7.88 -23.88 -15.15
C ILE A 16 -9.25 -23.27 -14.83
N GLY A 17 -9.64 -23.35 -13.56
CA GLY A 17 -10.88 -22.76 -13.07
C GLY A 17 -10.79 -21.25 -13.22
N ALA A 18 -11.82 -20.65 -13.76
CA ALA A 18 -11.99 -19.21 -13.66
C ALA A 18 -11.88 -18.85 -12.18
N TYR A 19 -10.86 -18.09 -11.81
CA TYR A 19 -10.70 -17.62 -10.44
C TYR A 19 -11.94 -16.82 -10.06
N ALA A 20 -12.58 -17.21 -8.97
CA ALA A 20 -13.65 -16.43 -8.41
C ALA A 20 -13.14 -15.06 -7.95
N SER A 21 -13.98 -14.03 -8.00
CA SER A 21 -13.63 -12.74 -7.38
C SER A 21 -13.39 -12.96 -5.89
N CYS A 22 -12.40 -12.28 -5.32
CA CYS A 22 -12.08 -12.42 -3.91
C CYS A 22 -13.28 -12.00 -3.06
N PRO A 23 -13.71 -12.82 -2.10
CA PRO A 23 -14.69 -12.40 -1.12
C PRO A 23 -14.11 -11.34 -0.18
N ALA A 24 -14.96 -10.64 0.56
CA ALA A 24 -14.53 -9.84 1.68
C ALA A 24 -14.02 -10.79 2.77
N ILE A 25 -12.70 -10.79 2.98
CA ILE A 25 -12.04 -11.62 3.99
C ILE A 25 -11.58 -10.73 5.13
N THR A 26 -11.81 -11.16 6.37
CA THR A 26 -11.32 -10.48 7.57
C THR A 26 -10.13 -11.23 8.16
N VAL A 27 -9.42 -10.62 9.09
CA VAL A 27 -8.30 -11.28 9.79
C VAL A 27 -8.77 -12.54 10.51
N SER A 28 -9.99 -12.51 11.07
CA SER A 28 -10.57 -13.67 11.75
C SER A 28 -10.87 -14.85 10.82
N ASP A 29 -11.09 -14.59 9.53
CA ASP A 29 -11.34 -15.63 8.52
C ASP A 29 -10.02 -16.20 7.97
N MET A 30 -8.91 -15.52 8.16
CA MET A 30 -7.60 -15.99 7.76
C MET A 30 -7.03 -16.91 8.83
N MET A 31 -7.02 -18.19 8.54
CA MET A 31 -6.63 -19.24 9.47
C MET A 31 -5.33 -18.96 10.23
N GLY A 32 -5.43 -18.87 11.54
CA GLY A 32 -4.29 -18.80 12.44
C GLY A 32 -3.65 -17.43 12.62
N VAL A 33 -4.20 -16.37 12.04
CA VAL A 33 -3.73 -15.01 12.29
C VAL A 33 -4.49 -14.45 13.47
N ALA A 34 -3.81 -14.28 14.60
CA ALA A 34 -4.39 -13.64 15.76
C ALA A 34 -4.60 -12.13 15.50
N PRO A 35 -5.64 -11.51 16.06
CA PRO A 35 -5.80 -10.05 16.02
C PRO A 35 -4.53 -9.36 16.53
N GLY A 36 -4.06 -8.35 15.80
CA GLY A 36 -2.81 -7.64 16.12
C GLY A 36 -1.55 -8.34 15.63
N ALA A 37 -1.62 -9.56 15.15
CA ALA A 37 -0.46 -10.22 14.56
C ALA A 37 -0.16 -9.68 13.16
N TYR A 38 1.11 -9.49 12.88
CA TYR A 38 1.61 -9.33 11.52
C TYR A 38 1.72 -10.74 10.88
N PRO A 39 1.31 -10.93 9.64
CA PRO A 39 0.93 -9.95 8.64
C PRO A 39 -0.59 -9.85 8.41
N GLN A 40 -1.11 -8.64 8.47
CA GLN A 40 -2.41 -8.28 7.89
C GLN A 40 -2.26 -7.71 6.47
N GLN A 41 -1.03 -7.62 6.00
CA GLN A 41 -0.66 -6.99 4.75
C GLN A 41 -0.03 -8.01 3.82
N TYR A 42 -0.45 -7.96 2.57
CA TYR A 42 0.01 -8.86 1.53
C TYR A 42 0.35 -8.09 0.26
N GLU A 43 1.32 -8.59 -0.47
CA GLU A 43 1.39 -8.27 -1.89
C GLU A 43 0.17 -8.86 -2.58
N LYS A 44 -0.37 -8.15 -3.59
CA LYS A 44 -1.60 -8.59 -4.29
C LYS A 44 -1.49 -10.03 -4.79
N ALA A 45 -0.38 -10.39 -5.41
CA ALA A 45 -0.17 -11.74 -5.95
C ALA A 45 -0.13 -12.82 -4.85
N GLU A 46 0.45 -12.51 -3.68
CA GLU A 46 0.49 -13.41 -2.53
C GLU A 46 -0.90 -13.61 -1.94
N PHE A 47 -1.66 -12.52 -1.81
CA PHE A 47 -3.04 -12.59 -1.34
C PHE A 47 -3.92 -13.43 -2.28
N GLU A 48 -3.87 -13.18 -3.58
CA GLU A 48 -4.64 -13.91 -4.58
C GLU A 48 -4.30 -15.41 -4.57
N ALA A 49 -3.01 -15.74 -4.44
CA ALA A 49 -2.57 -17.13 -4.34
C ALA A 49 -3.04 -17.80 -3.05
N ALA A 50 -2.94 -17.12 -1.92
CA ALA A 50 -3.36 -17.65 -0.62
C ALA A 50 -4.87 -17.83 -0.52
N ALA A 51 -5.64 -16.89 -1.07
CA ALA A 51 -7.10 -16.90 -1.03
C ALA A 51 -7.74 -17.69 -2.18
N GLY A 52 -6.96 -18.09 -3.19
CA GLY A 52 -7.48 -18.79 -4.36
C GLY A 52 -8.44 -17.97 -5.21
N CYS A 53 -8.25 -16.66 -5.30
CA CYS A 53 -9.15 -15.73 -5.94
C CYS A 53 -8.42 -14.71 -6.80
N THR A 54 -9.15 -13.93 -7.58
CA THR A 54 -8.62 -12.76 -8.31
C THR A 54 -9.28 -11.50 -7.78
N MET A 55 -8.49 -10.53 -7.33
CA MET A 55 -9.02 -9.27 -6.83
C MET A 55 -9.56 -8.39 -7.94
N SER A 56 -10.80 -7.96 -7.77
CA SER A 56 -11.38 -6.86 -8.54
C SER A 56 -11.32 -5.57 -7.71
N MET A 57 -10.83 -4.50 -8.31
CA MET A 57 -10.73 -3.21 -7.64
C MET A 57 -12.02 -2.41 -7.86
N SER A 58 -12.61 -1.95 -6.76
CA SER A 58 -13.71 -1.00 -6.77
C SER A 58 -13.32 0.24 -5.96
N GLY A 59 -13.78 1.40 -6.40
CA GLY A 59 -13.53 2.67 -5.71
C GLY A 59 -14.80 3.19 -5.04
N ASN A 60 -14.65 4.27 -4.28
CA ASN A 60 -15.79 5.00 -3.76
C ASN A 60 -16.69 5.46 -4.94
N PRO A 61 -17.98 5.06 -4.97
CA PRO A 61 -18.90 5.44 -6.05
C PRO A 61 -19.12 6.94 -6.16
N ASP A 62 -18.93 7.68 -5.06
CA ASP A 62 -19.11 9.13 -5.02
C ASP A 62 -17.83 9.90 -5.41
N SER A 63 -16.74 9.23 -5.76
CA SER A 63 -15.44 9.86 -6.03
C SER A 63 -15.54 10.99 -7.04
N ALA A 64 -16.27 10.81 -8.13
CA ALA A 64 -16.42 11.83 -9.16
C ALA A 64 -17.20 13.06 -8.65
N ALA A 65 -18.28 12.82 -7.91
CA ALA A 65 -19.10 13.88 -7.33
C ALA A 65 -18.35 14.65 -6.24
N LEU A 66 -17.56 13.96 -5.42
CA LEU A 66 -16.71 14.59 -4.40
C LEU A 66 -15.60 15.44 -5.05
N ASN A 67 -14.95 14.91 -6.07
CA ASN A 67 -13.92 15.65 -6.81
C ASN A 67 -14.47 16.91 -7.47
N ALA A 68 -15.67 16.85 -8.03
CA ALA A 68 -16.31 18.01 -8.68
C ALA A 68 -16.66 19.14 -7.71
N LYS A 69 -16.71 18.89 -6.40
CA LYS A 69 -16.89 19.94 -5.38
C LYS A 69 -15.64 20.79 -5.20
N ILE A 70 -14.49 20.33 -5.61
CA ILE A 70 -13.21 21.04 -5.48
C ILE A 70 -13.02 21.88 -6.75
N LYS A 71 -13.15 23.20 -6.61
CA LYS A 71 -13.04 24.14 -7.73
C LYS A 71 -11.66 24.00 -8.40
N GLY A 72 -11.68 23.78 -9.70
CA GLY A 72 -10.46 23.73 -10.52
C GLY A 72 -9.85 22.33 -10.64
N ASN A 73 -10.36 21.33 -9.93
CA ASN A 73 -9.88 19.95 -10.14
C ASN A 73 -10.32 19.43 -11.50
N PRO A 74 -9.41 18.79 -12.26
CA PRO A 74 -9.77 18.05 -13.45
C PRO A 74 -10.63 16.83 -13.09
N ALA A 75 -11.29 16.26 -14.08
CA ALA A 75 -11.99 14.98 -13.91
C ALA A 75 -11.01 13.90 -13.50
N LEU A 76 -11.41 13.02 -12.57
CA LEU A 76 -10.57 11.92 -12.15
C LEU A 76 -10.37 10.93 -13.31
N PRO A 77 -9.14 10.45 -13.52
CA PRO A 77 -8.89 9.30 -14.38
C PRO A 77 -9.65 8.06 -13.92
N SER A 78 -9.76 7.07 -14.77
CA SER A 78 -10.37 5.79 -14.39
C SER A 78 -9.68 5.17 -13.18
N LEU A 79 -10.37 4.32 -12.44
CA LEU A 79 -9.80 3.66 -11.26
C LEU A 79 -8.53 2.87 -11.61
N ALA A 80 -8.54 2.18 -12.75
CA ALA A 80 -7.39 1.41 -13.22
C ALA A 80 -6.15 2.28 -13.50
N GLU A 81 -6.34 3.51 -13.93
CA GLU A 81 -5.24 4.45 -14.13
C GLU A 81 -4.70 5.04 -12.83
N ARG A 82 -5.51 5.04 -11.76
CA ARG A 82 -5.13 5.60 -10.46
C ARG A 82 -4.49 4.61 -9.50
N ILE A 83 -4.85 3.32 -9.63
CA ILE A 83 -4.29 2.26 -8.78
C ILE A 83 -2.86 1.92 -9.26
N PRO A 84 -1.90 1.68 -8.35
CA PRO A 84 -0.56 1.21 -8.73
C PRO A 84 -0.61 -0.21 -9.30
N GLU A 85 0.42 -0.59 -10.06
CA GLU A 85 0.56 -1.95 -10.62
C GLU A 85 0.70 -3.01 -9.51
N GLU A 86 1.38 -2.66 -8.43
CA GLU A 86 1.62 -3.52 -7.26
C GLU A 86 0.96 -2.92 -6.00
N PRO A 87 -0.38 -2.97 -5.88
CA PRO A 87 -1.05 -2.44 -4.69
C PRO A 87 -0.78 -3.32 -3.47
N LEU A 88 -0.67 -2.67 -2.32
CA LEU A 88 -0.69 -3.35 -1.03
C LEU A 88 -2.12 -3.77 -0.70
N VAL A 89 -2.31 -5.03 -0.31
CA VAL A 89 -3.58 -5.54 0.20
C VAL A 89 -3.54 -5.52 1.73
N VAL A 90 -4.50 -4.84 2.31
CA VAL A 90 -4.69 -4.81 3.77
C VAL A 90 -5.96 -5.57 4.09
N VAL A 91 -5.84 -6.60 4.92
CA VAL A 91 -6.98 -7.39 5.40
C VAL A 91 -7.56 -6.70 6.63
N PRO A 92 -8.85 -6.34 6.64
CA PRO A 92 -9.47 -5.72 7.81
C PRO A 92 -9.63 -6.71 8.96
N TYR A 93 -9.72 -6.21 10.20
CA TYR A 93 -9.95 -7.07 11.38
C TYR A 93 -11.32 -7.72 11.37
N ASP A 94 -12.36 -6.90 11.29
CA ASP A 94 -13.75 -7.35 11.46
C ASP A 94 -14.55 -7.26 10.16
N SER A 95 -14.39 -6.16 9.44
CA SER A 95 -15.17 -5.91 8.21
C SER A 95 -14.52 -4.89 7.31
N ILE A 96 -14.82 -4.97 6.02
CA ILE A 96 -14.49 -3.91 5.07
C ILE A 96 -15.33 -2.68 5.42
N GLY A 97 -14.67 -1.53 5.47
CA GLY A 97 -15.33 -0.25 5.72
C GLY A 97 -16.33 0.11 4.61
N GLN A 98 -17.30 0.94 4.95
CA GLN A 98 -18.27 1.49 4.00
C GLN A 98 -17.86 2.91 3.61
N TYR A 99 -18.08 3.23 2.34
CA TYR A 99 -17.88 4.59 1.86
C TYR A 99 -18.96 5.52 2.36
N GLY A 100 -18.60 6.77 2.65
CA GLY A 100 -19.55 7.80 3.07
C GLY A 100 -19.43 8.14 4.57
N GLY A 101 -20.42 8.89 5.06
CA GLY A 101 -20.45 9.38 6.43
C GLY A 101 -19.53 10.57 6.68
N THR A 102 -19.50 11.00 7.94
CA THR A 102 -18.65 12.08 8.46
C THR A 102 -17.94 11.58 9.69
N LEU A 103 -16.64 11.81 9.77
CA LEU A 103 -15.85 11.54 10.96
C LEU A 103 -15.76 12.83 11.78
N ASP A 104 -16.45 12.86 12.92
CA ASP A 104 -16.34 13.95 13.88
C ASP A 104 -15.24 13.62 14.89
N VAL A 105 -14.29 14.54 15.02
CA VAL A 105 -13.15 14.38 15.93
C VAL A 105 -13.04 15.58 16.86
N LEU A 106 -12.50 15.37 18.05
CA LEU A 106 -12.12 16.44 18.95
C LEU A 106 -10.68 16.84 18.68
N SER A 107 -10.45 18.13 18.54
CA SER A 107 -9.13 18.73 18.37
C SER A 107 -8.95 19.86 19.34
N ASN A 108 -7.76 19.97 19.92
CA ASN A 108 -7.33 21.14 20.68
C ASN A 108 -6.48 22.11 19.83
N ALA A 109 -6.26 21.77 18.55
CA ALA A 109 -5.61 22.68 17.61
C ALA A 109 -6.59 23.75 17.14
N THR A 110 -6.22 25.00 17.31
CA THR A 110 -7.02 26.17 16.86
C THR A 110 -6.92 26.41 15.37
N GLU A 111 -5.96 25.79 14.69
CA GLU A 111 -5.70 25.91 13.26
C GLU A 111 -6.06 24.61 12.57
N ALA A 112 -6.93 24.68 11.60
CA ALA A 112 -7.31 23.68 10.58
C ALA A 112 -6.86 22.22 10.75
N GLY A 113 -6.74 21.72 11.98
CA GLY A 113 -6.52 20.31 12.30
C GLY A 113 -5.26 19.67 11.69
N THR A 114 -4.21 20.43 11.43
CA THR A 114 -3.04 19.92 10.72
C THR A 114 -2.34 18.79 11.46
N SER A 115 -2.25 18.85 12.78
CA SER A 115 -1.65 17.80 13.61
C SER A 115 -2.56 16.59 13.79
N ASP A 116 -3.86 16.82 13.98
CA ASP A 116 -4.81 15.73 14.27
C ASP A 116 -5.11 14.85 13.05
N PHE A 117 -4.96 15.41 11.84
CA PHE A 117 -5.15 14.69 10.58
C PHE A 117 -3.86 14.14 9.97
N LEU A 118 -2.71 14.24 10.65
CA LEU A 118 -1.44 13.73 10.12
C LEU A 118 -1.52 12.23 9.80
N SER A 119 -2.08 11.45 10.70
CA SER A 119 -2.21 10.00 10.53
C SER A 119 -3.13 9.58 9.39
N VAL A 120 -4.07 10.44 9.00
CA VAL A 120 -5.03 10.15 7.93
C VAL A 120 -4.50 10.61 6.56
N ARG A 121 -3.75 11.71 6.52
CA ARG A 121 -3.30 12.32 5.25
C ARG A 121 -1.87 11.98 4.86
N HIS A 122 -1.04 11.56 5.82
CA HIS A 122 0.35 11.23 5.54
C HIS A 122 0.50 9.77 5.15
N VAL A 123 1.21 9.54 4.07
CA VAL A 123 1.55 8.21 3.58
C VAL A 123 3.06 8.08 3.59
N ASN A 124 3.58 7.22 4.44
CA ASN A 124 5.02 7.03 4.63
C ASN A 124 5.54 5.85 3.80
N PHE A 125 6.85 5.76 3.62
CA PHE A 125 7.49 4.61 2.93
C PHE A 125 7.22 3.29 3.66
N VAL A 126 7.27 3.33 4.98
CA VAL A 126 6.97 2.22 5.87
C VAL A 126 6.03 2.69 6.97
N ARG A 127 5.38 1.78 7.66
CA ARG A 127 4.54 2.09 8.82
C ARG A 127 4.82 1.11 9.95
N PHE A 128 4.29 1.37 11.14
CA PHE A 128 4.23 0.37 12.20
C PHE A 128 3.09 -0.61 11.93
N SER A 129 3.29 -1.86 12.34
CA SER A 129 2.22 -2.83 12.51
C SER A 129 1.21 -2.35 13.56
N ASP A 130 0.03 -2.95 13.60
CA ASP A 130 -1.02 -2.49 14.50
C ASP A 130 -0.69 -2.68 15.99
N ASP A 131 0.20 -3.63 16.31
CA ASP A 131 0.76 -3.81 17.65
C ASP A 131 1.94 -2.87 17.98
N LEU A 132 2.33 -2.02 17.03
CA LEU A 132 3.43 -1.05 17.13
C LEU A 132 4.81 -1.66 17.39
N GLN A 133 5.00 -2.96 17.14
CA GLN A 133 6.26 -3.65 17.43
C GLN A 133 7.12 -3.89 16.20
N THR A 134 6.51 -3.90 15.01
CA THR A 134 7.18 -4.24 13.77
C THR A 134 7.03 -3.12 12.75
N ILE A 135 8.08 -2.88 11.97
CA ILE A 135 8.01 -2.01 10.79
C ILE A 135 7.52 -2.85 9.61
N VAL A 136 6.51 -2.36 8.92
CA VAL A 136 5.88 -3.06 7.79
C VAL A 136 5.90 -2.22 6.51
N PRO A 137 5.87 -2.86 5.33
CA PRO A 137 5.82 -2.16 4.06
C PRO A 137 4.61 -1.23 3.92
N ASN A 138 4.80 -0.15 3.15
CA ASN A 138 3.71 0.73 2.73
C ASN A 138 3.96 1.20 1.29
N ILE A 139 4.38 2.45 1.03
CA ILE A 139 4.82 2.89 -0.31
C ILE A 139 6.07 2.11 -0.75
N ALA A 140 7.01 1.90 0.17
CA ALA A 140 8.11 0.97 -0.08
C ALA A 140 7.59 -0.47 0.06
N LYS A 141 7.91 -1.30 -0.93
CA LYS A 141 7.65 -2.73 -0.93
C LYS A 141 8.58 -3.48 0.02
N SER A 142 9.83 -3.04 0.08
CA SER A 142 10.87 -3.59 0.96
C SER A 142 11.96 -2.55 1.19
N TRP A 143 12.86 -2.88 2.10
CA TRP A 143 14.06 -2.08 2.36
C TRP A 143 15.19 -2.98 2.83
N GLU A 144 16.41 -2.50 2.70
CA GLU A 144 17.59 -3.21 3.15
C GLU A 144 18.65 -2.24 3.63
N TRP A 145 19.42 -2.66 4.63
CA TRP A 145 20.61 -1.98 5.07
C TRP A 145 21.85 -2.62 4.43
N ASN A 146 22.84 -1.80 4.14
CA ASN A 146 24.18 -2.33 3.83
C ASN A 146 24.83 -2.92 5.11
N SER A 147 25.95 -3.61 4.94
CA SER A 147 26.61 -4.37 6.01
C SER A 147 27.06 -3.55 7.22
N ASP A 148 27.32 -2.27 7.06
CA ASP A 148 27.78 -1.36 8.10
C ASP A 148 26.69 -0.39 8.62
N PHE A 149 25.44 -0.59 8.19
CA PHE A 149 24.26 0.20 8.55
C PHE A 149 24.37 1.71 8.26
N THR A 150 25.21 2.08 7.32
CA THR A 150 25.35 3.49 6.89
C THR A 150 24.43 3.86 5.73
N LYS A 151 23.90 2.86 5.02
CA LYS A 151 23.04 3.06 3.84
C LYS A 151 21.79 2.22 3.96
N LEU A 152 20.62 2.89 3.87
CA LEU A 152 19.30 2.28 3.79
C LEU A 152 18.77 2.43 2.37
N THR A 153 18.42 1.32 1.72
CA THR A 153 17.83 1.31 0.40
C THR A 153 16.34 0.94 0.52
N PHE A 154 15.47 1.76 -0.07
CA PHE A 154 14.05 1.46 -0.20
C PHE A 154 13.73 1.02 -1.63
N HIS A 155 13.00 -0.07 -1.76
CA HIS A 155 12.45 -0.54 -3.04
C HIS A 155 10.99 -0.07 -3.14
N LEU A 156 10.72 0.87 -4.03
CA LEU A 156 9.38 1.42 -4.19
C LEU A 156 8.45 0.42 -4.89
N ARG A 157 7.15 0.49 -4.59
CA ARG A 157 6.13 -0.26 -5.32
C ARG A 157 6.01 0.27 -6.73
N LYS A 158 5.79 -0.63 -7.68
CA LYS A 158 5.61 -0.28 -9.09
C LYS A 158 4.28 0.43 -9.33
N GLY A 159 4.34 1.47 -10.16
CA GLY A 159 3.14 2.14 -10.66
C GLY A 159 2.50 3.13 -9.69
N HIS A 160 3.17 3.55 -8.62
CA HIS A 160 2.70 4.68 -7.83
C HIS A 160 2.63 5.96 -8.65
N LYS A 161 1.61 6.77 -8.36
CA LYS A 161 1.35 8.03 -9.05
C LYS A 161 0.99 9.12 -8.07
N TRP A 162 1.30 10.34 -8.44
CA TRP A 162 0.76 11.54 -7.82
C TRP A 162 -0.74 11.69 -8.15
N SER A 163 -1.42 12.58 -7.45
CA SER A 163 -2.85 12.83 -7.65
C SER A 163 -3.21 13.37 -9.04
N ASP A 164 -2.25 13.96 -9.73
CA ASP A 164 -2.38 14.44 -11.12
C ASP A 164 -2.11 13.33 -12.17
N GLY A 165 -1.71 12.14 -11.72
CA GLY A 165 -1.40 10.99 -12.57
C GLY A 165 0.06 10.86 -12.98
N ALA A 166 0.93 11.83 -12.61
CA ALA A 166 2.36 11.71 -12.87
C ALA A 166 2.97 10.53 -12.06
N PRO A 167 3.94 9.77 -12.62
CA PRO A 167 4.59 8.71 -11.88
C PRO A 167 5.31 9.24 -10.62
N PHE A 168 5.13 8.56 -9.49
CA PHE A 168 5.93 8.77 -8.29
C PHE A 168 7.14 7.84 -8.29
N THR A 169 8.33 8.41 -8.24
CA THR A 169 9.60 7.69 -8.40
C THR A 169 10.66 8.15 -7.41
N SER A 170 11.81 7.49 -7.39
CA SER A 170 12.98 7.95 -6.62
C SER A 170 13.49 9.33 -7.05
N ALA A 171 13.22 9.73 -8.30
CA ALA A 171 13.59 11.07 -8.78
C ALA A 171 12.84 12.18 -8.02
N ASP A 172 11.60 11.94 -7.57
CA ASP A 172 10.83 12.89 -6.78
C ASP A 172 11.44 13.07 -5.38
N VAL A 173 11.88 11.96 -4.79
CA VAL A 173 12.57 11.98 -3.49
C VAL A 173 13.90 12.75 -3.60
N LYS A 174 14.66 12.47 -4.65
CA LYS A 174 15.92 13.18 -4.91
C LYS A 174 15.68 14.66 -5.19
N PHE A 175 14.67 15.00 -5.96
CA PHE A 175 14.29 16.39 -6.21
C PHE A 175 13.99 17.13 -4.91
N TYR A 176 13.17 16.54 -4.03
CA TYR A 176 12.85 17.14 -2.74
C TYR A 176 14.10 17.36 -1.89
N HIS A 177 14.98 16.36 -1.82
CA HIS A 177 16.24 16.47 -1.10
C HIS A 177 17.11 17.61 -1.64
N ASP A 178 17.42 17.57 -2.94
CA ASP A 178 18.40 18.47 -3.54
C ASP A 178 17.90 19.92 -3.68
N ASN A 179 16.60 20.10 -3.95
CA ASN A 179 16.04 21.41 -4.27
C ASN A 179 15.21 22.03 -3.15
N ILE A 180 14.82 21.25 -2.15
CA ILE A 180 14.04 21.74 -1.02
C ILE A 180 14.82 21.65 0.29
N MET A 181 15.26 20.43 0.66
CA MET A 181 15.93 20.24 1.95
C MET A 181 17.28 20.93 2.05
N LEU A 182 18.01 21.03 0.95
CA LEU A 182 19.33 21.67 0.90
C LEU A 182 19.28 23.16 0.52
N ASP A 183 18.12 23.69 0.17
CA ASP A 183 17.98 25.09 -0.22
C ASP A 183 17.95 25.99 1.02
N SER A 184 18.98 26.84 1.13
CA SER A 184 19.09 27.82 2.22
C SER A 184 18.04 28.94 2.19
N ASN A 185 17.33 29.14 1.07
CA ASN A 185 16.22 30.07 1.00
C ASN A 185 14.95 29.48 1.59
N ILE A 186 14.84 28.17 1.70
CA ILE A 186 13.69 27.46 2.27
C ILE A 186 13.96 27.08 3.73
N PHE A 187 15.16 26.59 4.02
CA PHE A 187 15.56 26.21 5.37
C PHE A 187 16.77 27.03 5.83
N GLU A 188 16.65 27.66 6.96
CA GLU A 188 17.76 28.44 7.57
C GLU A 188 19.01 27.55 7.81
N LYS A 189 18.80 26.28 8.11
CA LYS A 189 19.87 25.26 8.23
C LYS A 189 19.50 24.05 7.38
N PRO A 190 20.01 23.98 6.15
CA PRO A 190 19.80 22.83 5.30
C PRO A 190 20.21 21.51 5.99
N LYS A 191 19.44 20.45 5.75
CA LYS A 191 19.67 19.16 6.37
C LYS A 191 20.61 18.32 5.51
N ASP A 192 21.90 18.60 5.61
CA ASP A 192 22.97 17.99 4.83
C ASP A 192 23.45 16.62 5.35
N TYR A 193 22.93 16.19 6.50
CA TYR A 193 23.29 14.90 7.12
C TYR A 193 22.60 13.69 6.49
N ILE A 194 21.67 13.91 5.58
CA ILE A 194 21.03 12.87 4.79
C ILE A 194 21.46 13.01 3.34
N THR A 195 21.99 11.95 2.76
CA THR A 195 22.32 11.89 1.33
C THR A 195 21.36 10.96 0.62
N VAL A 196 20.81 11.38 -0.52
CA VAL A 196 19.96 10.58 -1.38
C VAL A 196 20.70 10.29 -2.67
N GLY A 197 20.84 9.00 -2.97
CA GLY A 197 21.56 8.52 -4.15
C GLY A 197 20.66 7.79 -5.15
#